data_90fa61916591e1ff1da171651e0cb015
#
_entry.id   90fa61916591e1ff1da171651e0cb015
#
_cell.length_a   1.000
_cell.length_b   1.000
_cell.length_c   1.000
_cell.angle_alpha   90.00
_cell.angle_beta   90.00
_cell.angle_gamma   90.00
#
_symmetry.space_group_name_H-M   'P 1'
#
loop_
_entity.id
_entity.type
_entity.pdbx_description
1 polymer ?
#
loop_
_entity_poly.entity_id
_entity_poly.type
_entity_poly.pdbx_seq_one_letter_code
_entity_poly.pdbx_strand_id
1 'polypeptide(L)'
;MRVVGLRLEPGQHIPDHRNAIPVALIVTEGHLRFDDGTNHGEVSSGEMLLINPGERHTYRAEVETSAYLVFAGLPGVRSRTWSLRRKE
;
A
#
# COMPACT_ATOMS: atom_id res chain seq x y z
N MET A 1 7.39 14.40 0.02
CA MET A 1 7.31 12.94 -0.12
C MET A 1 7.90 12.28 1.10
N ARG A 2 7.29 11.23 1.54
CA ARG A 2 7.78 10.50 2.70
C ARG A 2 7.77 9.01 2.39
N VAL A 3 8.83 8.33 2.83
CA VAL A 3 8.94 6.90 2.61
C VAL A 3 9.06 6.22 3.96
N VAL A 4 8.23 5.20 4.17
CA VAL A 4 8.23 4.44 5.41
C VAL A 4 8.49 2.99 5.06
N GLY A 5 9.52 2.43 5.68
CA GLY A 5 9.80 1.01 5.53
C GLY A 5 8.98 0.19 6.50
N LEU A 6 8.47 -0.93 6.02
CA LEU A 6 7.68 -1.84 6.82
C LEU A 6 8.30 -3.20 6.79
N ARG A 7 8.21 -3.88 7.91
CA ARG A 7 8.57 -5.29 7.97
C ARG A 7 7.50 -5.98 8.79
N LEU A 8 6.90 -6.99 8.19
CA LEU A 8 5.82 -7.72 8.83
C LEU A 8 6.21 -9.19 8.93
N GLU A 9 5.97 -9.74 10.09
CA GLU A 9 6.17 -11.17 10.30
C GLU A 9 4.90 -11.92 9.93
N PRO A 10 5.02 -13.23 9.68
CA PRO A 10 3.83 -14.00 9.34
C PRO A 10 2.74 -13.82 10.38
N GLY A 11 1.55 -13.55 9.91
CA GLY A 11 0.40 -13.34 10.78
C GLY A 11 0.17 -11.92 11.22
N GLN A 12 1.13 -11.05 11.03
CA GLN A 12 0.93 -9.65 11.38
C GLN A 12 0.07 -8.95 10.33
N HIS A 13 -0.66 -7.97 10.78
CA HIS A 13 -1.50 -7.22 9.86
C HIS A 13 -1.48 -5.75 10.22
N ILE A 14 -1.77 -4.92 9.25
CA ILE A 14 -1.93 -3.49 9.45
C ILE A 14 -3.44 -3.25 9.49
N PRO A 15 -3.94 -2.68 10.56
CA PRO A 15 -5.38 -2.45 10.70
C PRO A 15 -5.90 -1.51 9.64
N ASP A 16 -7.21 -1.56 9.46
CA ASP A 16 -7.92 -0.68 8.57
C ASP A 16 -7.61 0.77 8.91
N HIS A 17 -7.24 1.52 7.89
CA HIS A 17 -6.98 2.95 8.08
C HIS A 17 -7.15 3.64 6.74
N ARG A 18 -7.23 4.95 6.79
CA ARG A 18 -7.36 5.77 5.60
C ARG A 18 -6.29 6.84 5.62
N ASN A 19 -5.88 7.23 4.44
CA ASN A 19 -4.93 8.31 4.28
C ASN A 19 -5.57 9.42 3.49
N ALA A 20 -5.16 10.64 3.80
CA ALA A 20 -5.68 11.81 3.10
C ALA A 20 -4.97 12.04 1.77
N ILE A 21 -3.85 11.37 1.54
CA ILE A 21 -3.05 11.57 0.34
C ILE A 21 -2.80 10.21 -0.31
N PRO A 22 -2.44 10.19 -1.58
CA PRO A 22 -2.13 8.93 -2.25
C PRO A 22 -0.92 8.26 -1.63
N VAL A 23 -0.96 6.96 -1.59
CA VAL A 23 0.13 6.16 -1.05
C VAL A 23 0.42 5.04 -2.02
N ALA A 24 1.70 4.82 -2.30
CA ALA A 24 2.11 3.66 -3.07
C ALA A 24 2.71 2.65 -2.11
N LEU A 25 2.23 1.43 -2.21
CA LEU A 25 2.75 0.31 -1.43
C LEU A 25 3.59 -0.54 -2.36
N ILE A 26 4.86 -0.69 -2.04
CA ILE A 26 5.78 -1.47 -2.87
C ILE A 26 6.31 -2.60 -2.03
N VAL A 27 6.06 -3.82 -2.47
CA VAL A 27 6.54 -5.00 -1.76
C VAL A 27 7.88 -5.41 -2.37
N THR A 28 8.89 -5.55 -1.52
CA THR A 28 10.22 -5.94 -1.99
C THR A 28 10.53 -7.39 -1.69
N GLU A 29 9.95 -7.94 -0.63
CA GLU A 29 10.12 -9.35 -0.29
C GLU A 29 8.81 -9.86 0.27
N GLY A 30 8.48 -11.10 -0.06
CA GLY A 30 7.27 -11.72 0.44
C GLY A 30 6.04 -11.27 -0.34
N HIS A 31 4.92 -11.24 0.34
CA HIS A 31 3.69 -10.74 -0.25
C HIS A 31 2.72 -10.35 0.83
N LEU A 32 1.82 -9.45 0.48
CA LEU A 32 0.76 -8.99 1.38
C LEU A 32 -0.58 -9.28 0.76
N ARG A 33 -1.51 -9.70 1.59
CA ARG A 33 -2.91 -9.77 1.18
C ARG A 33 -3.55 -8.46 1.60
N PHE A 34 -4.37 -7.92 0.75
CA PHE A 34 -5.06 -6.68 1.07
C PHE A 34 -6.55 -6.85 0.87
N ASP A 35 -7.29 -6.01 1.58
CA ASP A 35 -8.74 -6.01 1.52
C ASP A 35 -9.19 -4.57 1.69
N ASP A 36 -9.99 -4.07 0.77
CA ASP A 36 -10.50 -2.71 0.84
C ASP A 36 -11.99 -2.69 1.17
N GLY A 37 -12.53 -3.82 1.61
CA GLY A 37 -13.93 -3.93 1.96
C GLY A 37 -14.79 -4.46 0.82
N THR A 38 -14.38 -4.26 -0.40
CA THR A 38 -15.11 -4.72 -1.58
C THR A 38 -14.29 -5.74 -2.35
N ASN A 39 -13.02 -5.45 -2.49
CA ASN A 39 -12.09 -6.30 -3.24
C ASN A 39 -10.97 -6.76 -2.34
N HIS A 40 -10.40 -7.88 -2.69
CA HIS A 40 -9.23 -8.37 -1.99
C HIS A 40 -8.28 -8.97 -3.02
N GLY A 41 -7.01 -9.03 -2.64
CA GLY A 41 -6.00 -9.52 -3.54
C GLY A 41 -4.66 -9.61 -2.84
N GLU A 42 -3.63 -9.79 -3.65
CA GLU A 42 -2.27 -9.88 -3.15
C GLU A 42 -1.36 -8.94 -3.89
N VAL A 43 -0.36 -8.43 -3.17
CA VAL A 43 0.72 -7.67 -3.75
C VAL A 43 1.98 -8.43 -3.44
N SER A 44 2.67 -8.88 -4.46
CA SER A 44 3.86 -9.71 -4.32
C SER A 44 5.12 -8.91 -4.55
N SER A 45 6.24 -9.53 -4.25
CA SER A 45 7.55 -8.91 -4.42
C SER A 45 7.67 -8.35 -5.84
N GLY A 46 8.10 -7.10 -5.92
CA GLY A 46 8.26 -6.41 -7.19
C GLY A 46 7.01 -5.74 -7.70
N GLU A 47 5.91 -5.85 -6.97
CA GLU A 47 4.65 -5.23 -7.38
C GLU A 47 4.34 -4.02 -6.53
N MET A 48 3.52 -3.16 -7.06
CA MET A 48 3.11 -1.94 -6.39
C MET A 48 1.60 -1.83 -6.41
N LEU A 49 1.06 -1.36 -5.32
CA LEU A 49 -0.36 -1.06 -5.21
C LEU A 49 -0.50 0.42 -4.91
N LEU A 50 -1.28 1.10 -5.72
CA LEU A 50 -1.56 2.51 -5.47
C LEU A 50 -2.85 2.62 -4.68
N ILE A 51 -2.76 3.30 -3.56
CA ILE A 51 -3.89 3.50 -2.65
C ILE A 51 -4.35 4.93 -2.79
N ASN A 52 -5.59 5.10 -3.22
CA ASN A 52 -6.13 6.43 -3.41
C ASN A 52 -6.55 7.04 -2.08
N PRO A 53 -6.59 8.38 -2.02
CA PRO A 53 -7.01 9.04 -0.78
C PRO A 53 -8.40 8.58 -0.38
N GLY A 54 -8.58 8.37 0.90
CA GLY A 54 -9.89 8.02 1.44
C GLY A 54 -10.26 6.55 1.34
N GLU A 55 -9.48 5.75 0.64
CA GLU A 55 -9.78 4.32 0.56
C GLU A 55 -9.36 3.63 1.84
N ARG A 56 -10.15 2.65 2.21
CA ARG A 56 -9.88 1.84 3.40
C ARG A 56 -9.11 0.61 2.96
N HIS A 57 -8.08 0.29 3.73
CA HIS A 57 -7.25 -0.87 3.41
C HIS A 57 -6.80 -1.56 4.66
N THR A 58 -6.83 -2.87 4.62
CA THR A 58 -6.16 -3.69 5.61
C THR A 58 -5.15 -4.55 4.88
N TYR A 59 -4.06 -4.84 5.54
CA TYR A 59 -3.01 -5.66 4.97
C TYR A 59 -2.63 -6.73 5.95
N ARG A 60 -2.28 -7.88 5.42
CA ARG A 60 -1.87 -9.00 6.24
C ARG A 60 -0.73 -9.74 5.55
N ALA A 61 0.29 -10.06 6.32
CA ALA A 61 1.41 -10.83 5.84
C ALA A 61 1.19 -12.30 6.17
N GLU A 62 1.35 -13.15 5.19
CA GLU A 62 1.29 -14.59 5.41
C GLU A 62 2.68 -15.19 5.53
N VAL A 63 3.66 -14.46 5.02
CA VAL A 63 5.06 -14.81 5.16
C VAL A 63 5.78 -13.55 5.57
N GLU A 64 7.01 -13.67 5.96
CA GLU A 64 7.80 -12.49 6.29
C GLU A 64 7.86 -11.59 5.07
N THR A 65 7.50 -10.33 5.25
CA THR A 65 7.32 -9.41 4.15
C THR A 65 8.00 -8.09 4.45
N SER A 66 8.69 -7.57 3.46
CA SER A 66 9.26 -6.23 3.51
C SER A 66 8.61 -5.38 2.44
N ALA A 67 8.30 -4.16 2.79
CA ALA A 67 7.60 -3.27 1.87
C ALA A 67 7.93 -1.82 2.20
N TYR A 68 7.62 -0.94 1.28
CA TYR A 68 7.74 0.49 1.48
C TYR A 68 6.42 1.15 1.19
N LEU A 69 6.09 2.12 2.02
CA LEU A 69 4.97 3.02 1.76
C LEU A 69 5.55 4.35 1.33
N VAL A 70 5.12 4.82 0.19
CA VAL A 70 5.57 6.11 -0.34
C VAL A 70 4.36 7.04 -0.33
N PHE A 71 4.45 8.07 0.50
CA PHE A 71 3.41 9.07 0.63
C PHE A 71 3.74 10.20 -0.32
N ALA A 72 2.92 10.38 -1.33
CA ALA A 72 3.25 11.25 -2.45
C ALA A 72 2.76 12.69 -2.28
N GLY A 73 2.26 13.04 -1.12
CA GLY A 73 1.78 14.38 -0.91
C GLY A 73 2.92 15.39 -0.87
N LEU A 74 2.83 16.40 -1.68
CA LEU A 74 3.77 17.50 -1.67
C LEU A 74 3.00 18.76 -1.32
N PRO A 75 3.51 19.57 -0.41
CA PRO A 75 2.85 20.83 -0.06
C PRO A 75 2.66 21.67 -1.31
N GLY A 76 1.46 22.21 -1.46
CA GLY A 76 1.18 23.07 -2.58
C GLY A 76 0.93 22.38 -3.89
N VAL A 77 1.09 21.10 -3.94
CA VAL A 77 0.82 20.36 -5.16
C VAL A 77 -0.63 19.92 -5.12
N ARG A 78 -1.35 20.30 -6.17
CA ARG A 78 -2.73 19.93 -6.27
C ARG A 78 -2.81 18.44 -6.48
N SER A 79 -3.71 17.85 -5.77
CA SER A 79 -3.96 16.44 -5.91
C SER A 79 -4.38 16.14 -7.34
N ARG A 80 -3.69 15.25 -7.96
CA ARG A 80 -4.05 14.79 -9.29
C ARG A 80 -4.50 13.36 -9.20
N THR A 81 -5.46 13.04 -10.03
CA THR A 81 -5.85 11.67 -10.16
C THR A 81 -4.86 11.01 -11.09
N TRP A 82 -4.05 10.17 -10.55
CA TRP A 82 -3.10 9.40 -11.34
C TRP A 82 -3.76 8.15 -11.79
N SER A 83 -3.67 7.89 -13.05
CA SER A 83 -4.21 6.65 -13.58
C SER A 83 -3.24 5.50 -13.43
N LEU A 84 -2.25 5.68 -12.64
CA LEU A 84 -1.30 4.61 -12.38
C LEU A 84 -2.01 3.46 -11.75
N ARG A 85 -2.00 2.37 -12.45
CA ARG A 85 -2.60 1.17 -11.93
C ARG A 85 -1.53 0.19 -11.60
N ARG A 86 -1.90 -0.77 -10.77
CA ARG A 86 -1.00 -1.84 -10.51
C ARG A 86 -0.66 -2.52 -11.82
N LYS A 87 0.60 -2.85 -11.96
CA LYS A 87 1.02 -3.56 -13.14
C LYS A 87 0.38 -4.93 -13.20
N GLU A 88 -0.14 -5.25 -14.32
CA GLU A 88 -0.78 -6.54 -14.51
C GLU A 88 0.20 -7.59 -14.95
#